data_de8f21248bc95d58a3274aae6baec5b5
#
_entry.id   de8f21248bc95d58a3274aae6baec5b5
#
_cell.length_a   1.000
_cell.length_b   1.000
_cell.length_c   1.000
_cell.angle_alpha   90.00
_cell.angle_beta   90.00
_cell.angle_gamma   90.00
#
_symmetry.space_group_name_H-M   'P 1'
#
loop_
_entity.id
_entity.type
_entity.pdbx_description
1 polymer ?
#
loop_
_entity_poly.entity_id
_entity_poly.type
_entity_poly.pdbx_seq_one_letter_code
_entity_poly.pdbx_strand_id
1 'polypeptide(L)'
;MQIGRLVRPLAHSMTAVLMLSAAASLATAQSHDDHPGMVASQPHKPTPQENELVQTVRAATEKFKDVTNVEGPGPDYALTFGCVSGGDFGAMGLHYLKGSILHDGEIDKNDPEIILFEPTRNGGIRITGADYIVFVSEWEQKHKGEGPPSIDGQWFHLFDAPNRFGLDPFYTLHVWAWKDNPNGTFVNWNPNVSCDGFNPR
;
A
#
# COMPACT_ATOMS: atom_id res chain seq x y z
N MET A 1 -58.72 -39.62 69.94
CA MET A 1 -57.30 -39.59 69.69
C MET A 1 -57.11 -39.41 68.15
N GLN A 2 -57.07 -38.18 67.68
CA GLN A 2 -57.02 -37.85 66.28
C GLN A 2 -55.80 -36.93 66.05
N ILE A 3 -54.87 -37.41 65.21
CA ILE A 3 -53.64 -36.73 64.87
C ILE A 3 -53.92 -35.89 63.63
N GLY A 4 -53.96 -34.57 63.83
CA GLY A 4 -54.07 -33.61 62.71
C GLY A 4 -52.85 -33.55 61.87
N ARG A 5 -52.95 -33.78 60.57
CA ARG A 5 -51.92 -33.54 59.58
C ARG A 5 -51.92 -32.06 59.15
N LEU A 6 -50.83 -31.37 59.45
CA LEU A 6 -50.56 -30.03 58.92
C LEU A 6 -50.07 -30.17 57.43
N VAL A 7 -50.82 -29.58 56.55
CA VAL A 7 -50.45 -29.44 55.14
C VAL A 7 -49.73 -28.09 54.99
N ARG A 8 -48.43 -28.08 54.60
CA ARG A 8 -47.67 -26.91 54.27
C ARG A 8 -47.87 -26.57 52.77
N PRO A 9 -48.13 -25.33 52.42
CA PRO A 9 -48.11 -24.93 50.99
C PRO A 9 -46.70 -24.84 50.44
N LEU A 10 -46.52 -25.44 49.25
CA LEU A 10 -45.31 -25.27 48.43
C LEU A 10 -45.31 -23.90 47.81
N ALA A 11 -44.30 -23.09 48.14
CA ALA A 11 -44.00 -21.86 47.48
C ALA A 11 -43.29 -22.18 46.12
N HIS A 12 -43.96 -21.81 45.03
CA HIS A 12 -43.34 -21.88 43.69
C HIS A 12 -42.43 -20.68 43.52
N SER A 13 -41.11 -20.95 43.53
CA SER A 13 -40.08 -19.97 43.18
C SER A 13 -40.02 -19.88 41.65
N MET A 14 -40.51 -18.79 41.08
CA MET A 14 -40.31 -18.46 39.68
C MET A 14 -38.88 -17.92 39.49
N THR A 15 -38.01 -18.77 39.00
CA THR A 15 -36.69 -18.36 38.57
C THR A 15 -36.82 -17.67 37.20
N ALA A 16 -36.69 -16.36 37.18
CA ALA A 16 -36.57 -15.59 35.94
C ALA A 16 -35.21 -15.86 35.32
N VAL A 17 -35.20 -16.59 34.22
CA VAL A 17 -34.01 -16.77 33.39
C VAL A 17 -33.83 -15.49 32.57
N LEU A 18 -32.87 -14.69 32.97
CA LEU A 18 -32.42 -13.53 32.20
C LEU A 18 -31.59 -14.04 31.00
N MET A 19 -32.19 -14.08 29.82
CA MET A 19 -31.49 -14.33 28.57
C MET A 19 -30.65 -13.10 28.25
N LEU A 20 -29.33 -13.15 28.55
CA LEU A 20 -28.34 -12.22 28.06
C LEU A 20 -28.08 -12.56 26.59
N SER A 21 -28.74 -11.87 25.68
CA SER A 21 -28.39 -11.89 24.26
C SER A 21 -27.04 -11.16 24.07
N ALA A 22 -25.99 -11.93 24.02
CA ALA A 22 -24.70 -11.43 23.56
C ALA A 22 -24.83 -11.10 22.07
N ALA A 23 -25.04 -9.83 21.76
CA ALA A 23 -24.82 -9.33 20.42
C ALA A 23 -23.31 -9.45 20.12
N ALA A 24 -22.95 -10.50 19.40
CA ALA A 24 -21.64 -10.57 18.80
C ALA A 24 -21.55 -9.43 17.77
N SER A 25 -20.92 -8.34 18.16
CA SER A 25 -20.46 -7.34 17.22
C SER A 25 -19.42 -8.05 16.34
N LEU A 26 -19.83 -8.38 15.11
CA LEU A 26 -18.87 -8.64 14.03
C LEU A 26 -18.10 -7.34 13.86
N ALA A 27 -16.94 -7.25 14.52
CA ALA A 27 -15.93 -6.31 14.14
C ALA A 27 -15.51 -6.73 12.73
N THR A 28 -16.12 -6.10 11.71
CA THR A 28 -15.50 -6.08 10.39
C THR A 28 -14.12 -5.50 10.62
N ALA A 29 -13.09 -6.33 10.47
CA ALA A 29 -11.75 -5.85 10.31
C ALA A 29 -11.81 -4.93 9.09
N GLN A 30 -11.92 -3.61 9.33
CA GLN A 30 -11.60 -2.65 8.31
C GLN A 30 -10.12 -2.90 8.06
N SER A 31 -9.82 -3.50 6.91
CA SER A 31 -8.50 -3.40 6.34
C SER A 31 -8.15 -1.92 6.40
N HIS A 32 -7.14 -1.57 7.16
CA HIS A 32 -6.50 -0.26 7.07
C HIS A 32 -5.79 -0.22 5.72
N ASP A 33 -6.60 -0.39 4.64
CA ASP A 33 -6.16 -0.15 3.30
C ASP A 33 -5.95 1.34 3.13
N ASP A 34 -4.71 1.77 3.27
CA ASP A 34 -4.03 2.60 2.30
C ASP A 34 -4.67 3.95 1.98
N HIS A 35 -5.42 4.55 2.91
CA HIS A 35 -5.92 5.90 2.75
C HIS A 35 -5.34 6.96 3.72
N PRO A 36 -4.09 6.86 4.20
CA PRO A 36 -3.48 8.03 4.80
C PRO A 36 -3.11 8.98 3.66
N GLY A 37 -3.84 10.04 3.51
CA GLY A 37 -3.43 11.14 2.67
C GLY A 37 -4.24 11.44 1.42
N MET A 38 -5.44 10.89 1.25
CA MET A 38 -6.39 11.38 0.24
C MET A 38 -7.23 12.56 0.74
N VAL A 39 -6.65 13.47 1.46
CA VAL A 39 -7.19 14.82 1.51
C VAL A 39 -6.88 15.43 0.17
N ALA A 40 -7.89 15.89 -0.58
CA ALA A 40 -7.68 16.68 -1.77
C ALA A 40 -6.75 17.83 -1.38
N SER A 41 -5.47 17.64 -1.64
CA SER A 41 -4.47 18.66 -1.30
C SER A 41 -4.73 19.86 -2.18
N GLN A 42 -4.76 21.03 -1.58
CA GLN A 42 -4.65 22.29 -2.32
C GLN A 42 -3.50 22.17 -3.32
N PRO A 43 -3.59 22.78 -4.52
CA PRO A 43 -2.52 22.70 -5.49
C PRO A 43 -1.20 23.08 -4.82
N HIS A 44 -0.39 22.06 -4.54
CA HIS A 44 0.91 22.23 -3.90
C HIS A 44 1.91 22.65 -4.97
N LYS A 45 2.57 23.79 -4.73
CA LYS A 45 3.70 24.18 -5.57
C LYS A 45 4.94 23.39 -5.10
N PRO A 46 5.52 22.56 -5.95
CA PRO A 46 6.68 21.74 -5.55
C PRO A 46 7.81 22.60 -5.00
N THR A 47 8.42 22.13 -3.94
CA THR A 47 9.64 22.71 -3.38
C THR A 47 10.85 22.47 -4.31
N PRO A 48 11.96 23.19 -4.16
CA PRO A 48 13.18 22.89 -4.89
C PRO A 48 13.67 21.45 -4.69
N GLN A 49 13.57 20.91 -3.49
CA GLN A 49 13.98 19.54 -3.14
C GLN A 49 13.08 18.49 -3.83
N GLU A 50 11.78 18.70 -3.84
CA GLU A 50 10.84 17.83 -4.56
C GLU A 50 11.14 17.83 -6.07
N ASN A 51 11.42 19.00 -6.65
CA ASN A 51 11.81 19.10 -8.06
C ASN A 51 13.13 18.38 -8.32
N GLU A 52 14.12 18.50 -7.44
CA GLU A 52 15.41 17.81 -7.54
C GLU A 52 15.21 16.29 -7.50
N LEU A 53 14.41 15.77 -6.57
CA LEU A 53 14.11 14.35 -6.51
C LEU A 53 13.45 13.85 -7.79
N VAL A 54 12.45 14.58 -8.30
CA VAL A 54 11.80 14.24 -9.58
C VAL A 54 12.80 14.19 -10.75
N GLN A 55 13.74 15.15 -10.82
CA GLN A 55 14.76 15.13 -11.86
C GLN A 55 15.75 13.96 -11.70
N THR A 56 16.13 13.64 -10.47
CA THR A 56 16.98 12.47 -10.17
C THR A 56 16.29 11.19 -10.62
N VAL A 57 15.01 10.99 -10.25
CA VAL A 57 14.23 9.81 -10.67
C VAL A 57 14.11 9.76 -12.20
N ARG A 58 13.85 10.90 -12.86
CA ARG A 58 13.82 10.94 -14.33
C ARG A 58 15.13 10.49 -14.94
N ALA A 59 16.26 11.01 -14.44
CA ALA A 59 17.59 10.64 -14.95
C ALA A 59 17.88 9.14 -14.73
N ALA A 60 17.57 8.61 -13.55
CA ALA A 60 17.77 7.22 -13.21
C ALA A 60 16.91 6.25 -14.05
N THR A 61 15.70 6.69 -14.43
CA THR A 61 14.69 5.85 -15.08
C THR A 61 14.47 6.14 -16.56
N GLU A 62 15.20 7.10 -17.16
CA GLU A 62 15.07 7.47 -18.58
C GLU A 62 15.18 6.27 -19.53
N LYS A 63 16.11 5.35 -19.25
CA LYS A 63 16.34 4.12 -20.05
C LYS A 63 15.10 3.22 -20.13
N PHE A 64 14.22 3.26 -19.14
CA PHE A 64 13.02 2.42 -19.08
C PHE A 64 11.83 2.94 -19.91
N LYS A 65 11.98 4.08 -20.59
CA LYS A 65 11.09 4.45 -21.70
C LYS A 65 11.13 3.45 -22.83
N ASP A 66 12.27 2.80 -23.01
CA ASP A 66 12.37 1.57 -23.78
C ASP A 66 12.01 0.40 -22.86
N VAL A 67 10.81 -0.14 -23.05
CA VAL A 67 10.24 -1.20 -22.20
C VAL A 67 11.03 -2.50 -22.25
N THR A 68 11.87 -2.71 -23.25
CA THR A 68 12.76 -3.88 -23.32
C THR A 68 13.78 -3.92 -22.18
N ASN A 69 14.01 -2.79 -21.51
CA ASN A 69 14.85 -2.71 -20.32
C ASN A 69 14.18 -3.23 -19.03
N VAL A 70 12.88 -3.53 -19.06
CA VAL A 70 12.15 -4.18 -17.94
C VAL A 70 11.48 -5.48 -18.38
N GLU A 71 11.22 -5.66 -19.68
CA GLU A 71 10.60 -6.85 -20.24
C GLU A 71 11.60 -7.63 -21.10
N GLY A 72 11.56 -8.96 -21.02
CA GLY A 72 12.38 -9.83 -21.84
C GLY A 72 13.49 -10.57 -21.08
N PRO A 73 14.31 -11.37 -21.77
CA PRO A 73 15.36 -12.13 -21.14
C PRO A 73 16.54 -11.21 -20.78
N GLY A 74 16.84 -11.08 -19.50
CA GLY A 74 18.04 -10.39 -19.01
C GLY A 74 17.84 -9.23 -18.05
N PRO A 75 16.78 -8.39 -18.13
CA PRO A 75 16.52 -7.42 -17.08
C PRO A 75 16.27 -8.08 -15.72
N ASP A 76 16.81 -7.46 -14.67
CA ASP A 76 16.59 -7.88 -13.27
C ASP A 76 15.26 -7.34 -12.71
N TYR A 77 14.31 -7.04 -13.59
CA TYR A 77 12.98 -6.53 -13.23
C TYR A 77 11.91 -7.55 -13.59
N ALA A 78 10.95 -7.74 -12.70
CA ALA A 78 9.80 -8.61 -12.92
C ALA A 78 8.51 -7.89 -12.56
N LEU A 79 7.47 -8.04 -13.39
CA LEU A 79 6.14 -7.57 -13.07
C LEU A 79 5.62 -8.32 -11.84
N THR A 80 5.35 -7.57 -10.76
CA THR A 80 4.85 -8.09 -9.49
C THR A 80 3.48 -7.46 -9.21
N PHE A 81 2.55 -8.26 -8.65
CA PHE A 81 1.17 -7.84 -8.30
C PHE A 81 0.26 -7.44 -9.47
N GLY A 82 0.71 -7.55 -10.73
CA GLY A 82 -0.07 -7.13 -11.89
C GLY A 82 -0.30 -5.62 -11.92
N CYS A 83 -1.49 -5.19 -12.36
CA CYS A 83 -1.86 -3.77 -12.32
C CYS A 83 -2.63 -3.44 -11.05
N VAL A 84 -2.08 -2.58 -10.22
CA VAL A 84 -2.64 -2.22 -8.91
C VAL A 84 -3.64 -1.09 -9.07
N SER A 85 -4.94 -1.42 -8.89
CA SER A 85 -6.05 -0.47 -8.99
C SER A 85 -6.58 -0.09 -7.60
N GLY A 86 -6.94 1.19 -7.43
CA GLY A 86 -7.57 1.76 -6.25
C GLY A 86 -9.06 2.08 -6.45
N GLY A 87 -9.70 1.53 -7.48
CA GLY A 87 -11.11 1.85 -7.79
C GLY A 87 -11.27 3.33 -8.13
N ASP A 88 -12.14 4.02 -7.40
CA ASP A 88 -12.47 5.45 -7.62
C ASP A 88 -11.26 6.40 -7.43
N PHE A 89 -10.18 5.91 -6.83
CA PHE A 89 -8.96 6.69 -6.61
C PHE A 89 -7.96 6.64 -7.78
N GLY A 90 -8.28 5.89 -8.83
CA GLY A 90 -7.38 5.63 -9.94
C GLY A 90 -6.52 4.39 -9.70
N ALA A 91 -5.25 4.44 -10.11
CA ALA A 91 -4.37 3.28 -9.97
C ALA A 91 -2.93 3.69 -9.59
N MET A 92 -2.18 2.75 -9.02
CA MET A 92 -0.73 2.82 -8.92
C MET A 92 -0.08 2.34 -10.23
N GLY A 93 -0.75 1.43 -10.95
CA GLY A 93 -0.29 0.86 -12.20
C GLY A 93 0.49 -0.44 -12.03
N LEU A 94 1.40 -0.69 -12.98
CA LEU A 94 2.24 -1.89 -13.04
C LEU A 94 3.55 -1.65 -12.30
N HIS A 95 3.92 -2.60 -11.42
CA HIS A 95 5.13 -2.54 -10.61
C HIS A 95 6.14 -3.55 -11.14
N TYR A 96 7.17 -3.08 -11.81
CA TYR A 96 8.31 -3.89 -12.21
C TYR A 96 9.38 -3.81 -11.13
N LEU A 97 9.52 -4.86 -10.34
CA LEU A 97 10.35 -4.93 -9.15
C LEU A 97 11.71 -5.53 -9.46
N LYS A 98 12.77 -4.90 -8.96
CA LYS A 98 14.16 -5.33 -9.07
C LYS A 98 14.51 -6.24 -7.89
N GLY A 99 14.53 -7.55 -8.15
CA GLY A 99 14.71 -8.56 -7.10
C GLY A 99 16.07 -8.53 -6.41
N SER A 100 17.13 -8.09 -7.11
CA SER A 100 18.50 -8.13 -6.58
C SER A 100 18.77 -7.17 -5.43
N ILE A 101 17.97 -6.09 -5.28
CA ILE A 101 18.14 -5.08 -4.23
C ILE A 101 16.97 -5.02 -3.24
N LEU A 102 15.91 -5.78 -3.46
CA LEU A 102 14.69 -5.74 -2.63
C LEU A 102 14.95 -5.99 -1.13
N HIS A 103 15.93 -6.82 -0.83
CA HIS A 103 16.23 -7.28 0.53
C HIS A 103 17.60 -6.80 1.04
N ASP A 104 18.12 -5.72 0.49
CA ASP A 104 19.40 -5.17 0.94
C ASP A 104 19.25 -4.22 2.15
N GLY A 105 18.03 -3.76 2.44
CA GLY A 105 17.73 -2.86 3.56
C GLY A 105 18.27 -1.44 3.35
N GLU A 106 18.52 -1.04 2.11
CA GLU A 106 19.04 0.25 1.69
C GLU A 106 18.05 0.96 0.77
N ILE A 107 18.25 2.24 0.57
CA ILE A 107 17.51 3.05 -0.40
C ILE A 107 18.51 3.91 -1.19
N ASP A 108 18.54 3.72 -2.51
CA ASP A 108 19.32 4.58 -3.41
C ASP A 108 18.37 5.32 -4.37
N LYS A 109 18.32 6.67 -4.27
CA LYS A 109 17.47 7.48 -5.15
C LYS A 109 17.82 7.36 -6.64
N ASN A 110 19.00 6.83 -6.98
CA ASN A 110 19.43 6.60 -8.36
C ASN A 110 19.16 5.17 -8.86
N ASP A 111 18.78 4.25 -7.98
CA ASP A 111 18.52 2.84 -8.33
C ASP A 111 17.24 2.33 -7.62
N PRO A 112 16.06 2.81 -8.05
CA PRO A 112 14.80 2.45 -7.41
C PRO A 112 14.50 0.96 -7.53
N GLU A 113 13.93 0.39 -6.46
CA GLU A 113 13.51 -1.01 -6.40
C GLU A 113 12.38 -1.32 -7.38
N ILE A 114 11.56 -0.32 -7.72
CA ILE A 114 10.41 -0.52 -8.59
C ILE A 114 10.35 0.57 -9.66
N ILE A 115 10.13 0.14 -10.90
CA ILE A 115 9.77 1.05 -12.00
C ILE A 115 8.27 0.93 -12.25
N LEU A 116 7.60 2.09 -12.28
CA LEU A 116 6.15 2.18 -12.44
C LEU A 116 5.75 2.41 -13.90
N PHE A 117 4.74 1.67 -14.34
CA PHE A 117 4.15 1.82 -15.67
C PHE A 117 2.63 1.88 -15.61
N GLU A 118 2.02 2.47 -16.61
CA GLU A 118 0.59 2.31 -16.88
C GLU A 118 0.40 1.46 -18.14
N PRO A 119 -0.62 0.59 -18.17
CA PRO A 119 -1.00 -0.09 -19.40
C PRO A 119 -1.60 0.91 -20.38
N THR A 120 -1.34 0.70 -21.67
CA THR A 120 -1.95 1.50 -22.73
C THR A 120 -3.05 0.74 -23.43
N ARG A 121 -4.00 1.47 -24.02
CA ARG A 121 -5.14 0.86 -24.77
C ARG A 121 -4.71 -0.02 -25.93
N ASN A 122 -3.48 0.14 -26.42
CA ASN A 122 -2.93 -0.64 -27.53
C ASN A 122 -2.18 -1.90 -27.05
N GLY A 123 -2.30 -2.27 -25.77
CA GLY A 123 -1.66 -3.44 -25.19
C GLY A 123 -0.18 -3.28 -24.84
N GLY A 124 0.39 -2.05 -24.95
CA GLY A 124 1.73 -1.72 -24.47
C GLY A 124 1.71 -1.15 -23.06
N ILE A 125 2.88 -0.75 -22.58
CA ILE A 125 3.03 -0.06 -21.30
C ILE A 125 3.77 1.27 -21.51
N ARG A 126 3.57 2.22 -20.58
CA ARG A 126 4.24 3.51 -20.58
C ARG A 126 4.72 3.84 -19.19
N ILE A 127 5.97 4.26 -19.04
CA ILE A 127 6.54 4.64 -17.74
C ILE A 127 5.76 5.81 -17.12
N THR A 128 5.53 5.73 -15.81
CA THR A 128 4.86 6.78 -15.03
C THR A 128 5.74 7.31 -13.91
N GLY A 129 6.69 6.53 -13.41
CA GLY A 129 7.57 6.94 -12.33
C GLY A 129 8.39 5.80 -11.77
N ALA A 130 8.73 5.94 -10.51
CA ALA A 130 9.40 4.94 -9.70
C ALA A 130 8.74 4.82 -8.34
N ASP A 131 8.98 3.69 -7.67
CA ASP A 131 8.64 3.49 -6.28
C ASP A 131 9.82 2.87 -5.55
N TYR A 132 10.13 3.41 -4.39
CA TYR A 132 11.16 2.91 -3.50
C TYR A 132 10.49 2.07 -2.42
N ILE A 133 11.04 0.91 -2.13
CA ILE A 133 10.50 0.02 -1.10
C ILE A 133 11.62 -0.57 -0.25
N VAL A 134 11.41 -0.60 1.08
CA VAL A 134 12.28 -1.32 2.00
C VAL A 134 11.45 -1.95 3.11
N PHE A 135 11.73 -3.21 3.46
CA PHE A 135 11.06 -3.86 4.58
C PHE A 135 11.45 -3.22 5.91
N VAL A 136 10.46 -2.99 6.78
CA VAL A 136 10.68 -2.35 8.09
C VAL A 136 11.77 -3.08 8.89
N SER A 137 11.72 -4.42 8.94
CA SER A 137 12.69 -5.22 9.70
C SER A 137 14.12 -5.08 9.18
N GLU A 138 14.30 -4.94 7.86
CA GLU A 138 15.62 -4.80 7.21
C GLU A 138 16.17 -3.40 7.40
N TRP A 139 15.30 -2.38 7.22
CA TRP A 139 15.64 -0.98 7.50
C TRP A 139 16.07 -0.79 8.95
N GLU A 140 15.24 -1.20 9.92
CA GLU A 140 15.54 -1.04 11.35
C GLU A 140 16.78 -1.83 11.80
N GLN A 141 17.09 -2.95 11.15
CA GLN A 141 18.31 -3.71 11.41
C GLN A 141 19.57 -2.92 11.03
N LYS A 142 19.55 -2.24 9.88
CA LYS A 142 20.69 -1.48 9.36
C LYS A 142 20.77 -0.07 9.91
N HIS A 143 19.64 0.60 10.06
CA HIS A 143 19.52 2.02 10.42
C HIS A 143 18.98 2.21 11.84
N LYS A 144 19.59 1.53 12.80
CA LYS A 144 19.15 1.50 14.20
C LYS A 144 19.04 2.91 14.80
N GLY A 145 17.80 3.30 15.11
CA GLY A 145 17.52 4.58 15.77
C GLY A 145 17.39 5.78 14.85
N GLU A 146 17.46 5.59 13.53
CA GLU A 146 17.30 6.67 12.55
C GLU A 146 15.83 7.03 12.28
N GLY A 147 14.88 6.16 12.65
CA GLY A 147 13.46 6.32 12.35
C GLY A 147 13.11 5.90 10.92
N PRO A 148 11.89 6.25 10.41
CA PRO A 148 11.49 5.92 9.07
C PRO A 148 12.40 6.54 8.00
N PRO A 149 12.54 5.90 6.83
CA PRO A 149 13.35 6.44 5.74
C PRO A 149 12.77 7.73 5.14
N SER A 150 13.64 8.54 4.56
CA SER A 150 13.26 9.69 3.74
C SER A 150 14.29 9.94 2.64
N ILE A 151 13.84 10.47 1.49
CA ILE A 151 14.70 10.95 0.40
C ILE A 151 14.40 12.42 0.16
N ASP A 152 15.44 13.27 0.21
CA ASP A 152 15.35 14.70 -0.08
C ASP A 152 14.17 15.39 0.70
N GLY A 153 13.93 14.94 1.94
CA GLY A 153 12.86 15.45 2.81
C GLY A 153 11.49 14.86 2.57
N GLN A 154 11.34 13.92 1.64
CA GLN A 154 10.11 13.16 1.44
C GLN A 154 10.12 11.90 2.30
N TRP A 155 9.18 11.81 3.25
CA TRP A 155 9.03 10.65 4.12
C TRP A 155 8.34 9.52 3.39
N PHE A 156 8.81 8.30 3.67
CA PHE A 156 8.16 7.09 3.19
C PHE A 156 6.86 6.81 3.94
N HIS A 157 5.89 6.26 3.25
CA HIS A 157 4.66 5.75 3.82
C HIS A 157 4.88 4.36 4.40
N LEU A 158 4.36 4.11 5.60
CA LEU A 158 4.35 2.77 6.19
C LEU A 158 3.13 2.00 5.67
N PHE A 159 3.37 0.81 5.13
CA PHE A 159 2.38 -0.22 4.89
C PHE A 159 2.55 -1.32 5.94
N ASP A 160 1.66 -1.32 6.93
CA ASP A 160 1.69 -2.32 7.99
C ASP A 160 1.07 -3.66 7.53
N ALA A 161 1.25 -4.72 8.31
CA ALA A 161 0.62 -6.01 8.05
C ALA A 161 -0.63 -6.18 8.94
N PRO A 162 -1.70 -6.84 8.43
CA PRO A 162 -1.85 -7.36 7.07
C PRO A 162 -2.15 -6.25 6.05
N ASN A 163 -1.55 -6.34 4.86
CA ASN A 163 -1.79 -5.43 3.75
C ASN A 163 -2.27 -6.19 2.50
N ARG A 164 -2.79 -5.45 1.51
CA ARG A 164 -3.35 -6.04 0.28
C ARG A 164 -2.35 -6.84 -0.56
N PHE A 165 -1.06 -6.63 -0.36
CA PHE A 165 0.02 -7.30 -1.09
C PHE A 165 0.44 -8.62 -0.42
N GLY A 166 -0.01 -8.88 0.82
CA GLY A 166 0.40 -10.05 1.61
C GLY A 166 1.87 -10.03 2.00
N LEU A 167 2.47 -8.84 2.05
CA LEU A 167 3.86 -8.62 2.42
C LEU A 167 3.99 -8.34 3.92
N ASP A 168 5.19 -8.59 4.46
CA ASP A 168 5.60 -8.05 5.75
C ASP A 168 5.56 -6.51 5.73
N PRO A 169 5.54 -5.83 6.89
CA PRO A 169 5.53 -4.38 6.94
C PRO A 169 6.69 -3.77 6.14
N PHE A 170 6.39 -2.75 5.35
CA PHE A 170 7.37 -2.07 4.51
C PHE A 170 7.13 -0.55 4.46
N TYR A 171 8.20 0.18 4.19
CA TYR A 171 8.15 1.59 3.83
C TYR A 171 8.18 1.74 2.33
N THR A 172 7.44 2.70 1.77
CA THR A 172 7.40 2.97 0.32
C THR A 172 7.28 4.45 0.03
N LEU A 173 7.84 4.88 -1.11
CA LEU A 173 7.72 6.24 -1.62
C LEU A 173 7.52 6.22 -3.15
N HIS A 174 6.27 6.44 -3.59
CA HIS A 174 5.95 6.66 -5.00
C HIS A 174 6.45 8.02 -5.48
N VAL A 175 7.04 8.05 -6.65
CA VAL A 175 7.47 9.29 -7.33
C VAL A 175 6.92 9.30 -8.75
N TRP A 176 5.87 10.10 -8.99
CA TRP A 176 5.23 10.29 -10.29
C TRP A 176 6.09 11.19 -11.18
N ALA A 177 7.25 10.69 -11.61
CA ALA A 177 8.25 11.49 -12.33
C ALA A 177 7.88 11.74 -13.79
N TRP A 178 7.10 10.85 -14.44
CA TRP A 178 6.79 10.90 -15.87
C TRP A 178 5.31 11.13 -16.17
N LYS A 179 4.47 11.12 -15.14
CA LYS A 179 3.02 11.35 -15.27
C LYS A 179 2.54 12.27 -14.15
N ASP A 180 1.84 13.32 -14.53
CA ASP A 180 1.25 14.22 -13.55
C ASP A 180 0.21 13.51 -12.71
N ASN A 181 0.28 13.74 -11.40
CA ASN A 181 -0.72 13.29 -10.45
C ASN A 181 -1.37 14.51 -9.78
N PRO A 182 -2.66 14.78 -10.03
CA PRO A 182 -3.33 15.94 -9.45
C PRO A 182 -3.42 15.89 -7.93
N ASN A 183 -3.27 14.70 -7.33
CA ASN A 183 -3.30 14.54 -5.87
C ASN A 183 -1.92 14.77 -5.23
N GLY A 184 -0.86 14.90 -6.02
CA GLY A 184 0.51 15.13 -5.57
C GLY A 184 1.53 14.16 -6.16
N THR A 185 2.78 14.61 -6.21
CA THR A 185 3.88 13.86 -6.84
C THR A 185 4.26 12.60 -6.08
N PHE A 186 4.03 12.57 -4.75
CA PHE A 186 4.50 11.52 -3.84
C PHE A 186 3.37 10.73 -3.17
N VAL A 187 2.17 10.79 -3.73
CA VAL A 187 1.02 10.01 -3.24
C VAL A 187 0.84 8.73 -4.06
N ASN A 188 0.33 7.68 -3.42
CA ASN A 188 0.28 6.35 -4.03
C ASN A 188 -0.68 6.26 -5.23
N TRP A 189 -1.87 6.88 -5.14
CA TRP A 189 -2.91 6.75 -6.15
C TRP A 189 -2.92 7.92 -7.13
N ASN A 190 -3.02 7.62 -8.42
CA ASN A 190 -3.13 8.63 -9.47
C ASN A 190 -4.44 8.43 -10.24
N PRO A 191 -5.39 9.39 -10.17
CA PRO A 191 -6.67 9.28 -10.88
C PRO A 191 -6.52 9.33 -12.41
N ASN A 192 -5.35 9.75 -12.91
CA ASN A 192 -5.03 9.75 -14.34
C ASN A 192 -4.38 8.44 -14.83
N VAL A 193 -4.27 7.42 -13.95
CA VAL A 193 -3.80 6.07 -14.28
C VAL A 193 -4.95 5.10 -14.17
N SER A 194 -5.08 4.20 -15.16
CA SER A 194 -6.10 3.14 -15.18
C SER A 194 -5.47 1.80 -15.50
N CYS A 195 -6.03 0.73 -14.95
CA CYS A 195 -5.69 -0.65 -15.27
C CYS A 195 -6.53 -1.25 -16.41
N ASP A 196 -7.43 -0.48 -17.04
CA ASP A 196 -8.36 -0.99 -18.06
C ASP A 196 -7.67 -1.59 -19.30
N GLY A 197 -6.44 -1.13 -19.60
CA GLY A 197 -5.63 -1.67 -20.69
C GLY A 197 -4.79 -2.90 -20.31
N PHE A 198 -4.82 -3.33 -19.06
CA PHE A 198 -4.03 -4.46 -18.59
C PHE A 198 -4.74 -5.78 -18.90
N ASN A 199 -4.05 -6.64 -19.65
CA ASN A 199 -4.48 -8.00 -19.89
C ASN A 199 -3.41 -8.94 -19.34
N PRO A 200 -3.63 -9.60 -18.18
CA PRO A 200 -2.68 -10.55 -17.65
C PRO A 200 -2.53 -11.72 -18.62
N ARG A 201 -1.31 -11.98 -19.03
CA ARG A 201 -0.94 -13.10 -19.92
C ARG A 201 -0.76 -14.38 -19.11
#